data_19a1119683c909c713df618bb055d783
#
_entry.id   19a1119683c909c713df618bb055d783
#
_cell.length_a   1.000
_cell.length_b   1.000
_cell.length_c   1.000
_cell.angle_alpha   90.00
_cell.angle_beta   90.00
_cell.angle_gamma   90.00
#
_symmetry.space_group_name_H-M   'P 1'
#
loop_
_entity.id
_entity.type
_entity.pdbx_description
1 polymer ?
#
loop_
_entity_poly.entity_id
_entity_poly.type
_entity_poly.pdbx_seq_one_letter_code
_entity_poly.pdbx_strand_id
1 'polypeptide(L)'
;MITVFGEGRGFRVVWLLEEMGVPYRLRPVDLLAGVEHDTEFLAINPAGFIPAIQDGNVTMVESIAIMEYLMGRYGPTPLAPDPHDSDFPAYQQFLHLGEAGLAASIFFVVVARNFAPESERHNWSAVQARQVFDSRLGLVTRQLARSPYLAGERFTAADISVTYALELAQRAGGVSPGEAEREYLARIRARAAYQRAMDTCQATKALASKSAA
;
A
#
# COMPACT_ATOMS: atom_id res chain seq x y z
N MET A 1 10.69 -16.91 10.20
CA MET A 1 10.10 -16.71 8.85
C MET A 1 8.95 -15.73 9.01
N ILE A 2 8.93 -14.69 8.21
CA ILE A 2 7.91 -13.63 8.25
C ILE A 2 6.60 -14.17 7.69
N THR A 3 5.48 -13.96 8.41
CA THR A 3 4.13 -14.16 7.86
C THR A 3 3.47 -12.78 7.70
N VAL A 4 3.00 -12.49 6.49
CA VAL A 4 2.20 -11.29 6.17
C VAL A 4 0.73 -11.72 6.13
N PHE A 5 -0.14 -11.01 6.83
CA PHE A 5 -1.57 -11.26 6.87
C PHE A 5 -2.32 -10.22 6.04
N GLY A 6 -3.13 -10.73 5.08
CA GLY A 6 -4.00 -9.94 4.21
C GLY A 6 -3.31 -9.38 2.97
N GLU A 7 -3.79 -9.79 1.80
CA GLU A 7 -3.23 -9.44 0.48
C GLU A 7 -3.58 -8.02 0.00
N GLY A 8 -4.63 -7.40 0.51
CA GLY A 8 -5.09 -6.08 0.09
C GLY A 8 -4.06 -4.98 0.39
N ARG A 9 -4.15 -4.35 1.55
CA ARG A 9 -3.14 -3.38 2.01
C ARG A 9 -1.79 -4.02 2.30
N GLY A 10 -1.75 -5.36 2.52
CA GLY A 10 -0.52 -6.13 2.66
C GLY A 10 0.34 -6.17 1.40
N PHE A 11 -0.23 -5.84 0.23
CA PHE A 11 0.54 -5.73 -1.02
C PHE A 11 1.80 -4.88 -0.88
N ARG A 12 1.76 -3.76 -0.12
CA ARG A 12 2.94 -2.93 0.13
C ARG A 12 4.07 -3.69 0.83
N VAL A 13 3.69 -4.48 1.83
CA VAL A 13 4.64 -5.28 2.63
C VAL A 13 5.21 -6.43 1.79
N VAL A 14 4.35 -7.13 1.05
CA VAL A 14 4.74 -8.19 0.11
C VAL A 14 5.70 -7.64 -0.93
N TRP A 15 5.38 -6.51 -1.55
CA TRP A 15 6.25 -5.90 -2.56
C TRP A 15 7.60 -5.45 -1.98
N LEU A 16 7.62 -4.85 -0.78
CA LEU A 16 8.87 -4.52 -0.09
C LEU A 16 9.75 -5.76 0.09
N LEU A 17 9.18 -6.86 0.58
CA LEU A 17 9.91 -8.11 0.81
C LEU A 17 10.44 -8.71 -0.50
N GLU A 18 9.68 -8.61 -1.59
CA GLU A 18 10.12 -8.98 -2.94
C GLU A 18 11.29 -8.12 -3.46
N GLU A 19 11.29 -6.81 -3.19
CA GLU A 19 12.38 -5.92 -3.54
C GLU A 19 13.64 -6.18 -2.71
N MET A 20 13.48 -6.56 -1.45
CA MET A 20 14.58 -6.90 -0.54
C MET A 20 15.09 -8.34 -0.71
N GLY A 21 14.36 -9.20 -1.42
CA GLY A 21 14.67 -10.63 -1.52
C GLY A 21 14.55 -11.38 -0.19
N VAL A 22 13.73 -10.91 0.74
CA VAL A 22 13.53 -11.51 2.05
C VAL A 22 12.39 -12.53 1.98
N PRO A 23 12.61 -13.80 2.36
CA PRO A 23 11.59 -14.84 2.30
C PRO A 23 10.45 -14.60 3.30
N TYR A 24 9.22 -14.82 2.84
CA TYR A 24 8.00 -14.63 3.62
C TYR A 24 6.94 -15.65 3.23
N ARG A 25 5.88 -15.71 4.03
CA ARG A 25 4.61 -16.38 3.74
C ARG A 25 3.50 -15.35 3.71
N LEU A 26 2.64 -15.38 2.71
CA LEU A 26 1.41 -14.59 2.69
C LEU A 26 0.23 -15.48 3.14
N ARG A 27 -0.50 -15.04 4.17
CA ARG A 27 -1.75 -15.64 4.64
C ARG A 27 -2.91 -14.72 4.25
N PRO A 28 -3.90 -15.21 3.48
CA PRO A 28 -5.05 -14.40 3.13
C PRO A 28 -5.89 -14.06 4.37
N VAL A 29 -6.56 -12.90 4.32
CA VAL A 29 -7.58 -12.50 5.31
C VAL A 29 -8.78 -11.96 4.56
N ASP A 30 -9.92 -12.63 4.67
CA ASP A 30 -11.15 -12.19 4.02
C ASP A 30 -11.93 -11.25 4.95
N LEU A 31 -11.76 -9.93 4.71
CA LEU A 31 -12.47 -8.89 5.46
C LEU A 31 -13.97 -8.84 5.11
N LEU A 32 -14.39 -9.40 3.98
CA LEU A 32 -15.79 -9.35 3.53
C LEU A 32 -16.60 -10.56 4.02
N ALA A 33 -15.94 -11.68 4.29
CA ALA A 33 -16.59 -12.87 4.87
C ALA A 33 -16.84 -12.77 6.39
N GLY A 34 -16.35 -11.69 7.04
CA GLY A 34 -16.46 -11.49 8.48
C GLY A 34 -15.17 -11.90 9.21
N VAL A 35 -14.30 -10.93 9.44
CA VAL A 35 -13.02 -11.11 10.14
C VAL A 35 -13.19 -11.62 11.57
N GLU A 36 -14.34 -11.40 12.19
CA GLU A 36 -14.71 -11.86 13.52
C GLU A 36 -14.70 -13.39 13.66
N HIS A 37 -14.76 -14.12 12.56
CA HIS A 37 -14.67 -15.58 12.53
C HIS A 37 -13.22 -16.10 12.37
N ASP A 38 -12.26 -15.24 12.05
CA ASP A 38 -10.85 -15.58 11.90
C ASP A 38 -10.10 -15.43 13.22
N THR A 39 -10.32 -16.40 14.14
CA THR A 39 -9.73 -16.36 15.48
C THR A 39 -8.19 -16.41 15.47
N GLU A 40 -7.57 -17.05 14.49
CA GLU A 40 -6.12 -17.06 14.31
C GLU A 40 -5.59 -15.68 13.96
N PHE A 41 -6.25 -14.98 13.03
CA PHE A 41 -5.87 -13.63 12.68
C PHE A 41 -6.13 -12.64 13.82
N LEU A 42 -7.26 -12.76 14.50
CA LEU A 42 -7.59 -11.90 15.65
C LEU A 42 -6.64 -12.08 16.84
N ALA A 43 -5.99 -13.23 16.97
CA ALA A 43 -4.91 -13.43 17.96
C ALA A 43 -3.64 -12.62 17.59
N ILE A 44 -3.42 -12.34 16.31
CA ILE A 44 -2.31 -11.52 15.80
C ILE A 44 -2.68 -10.02 15.82
N ASN A 45 -3.88 -9.69 15.37
CA ASN A 45 -4.40 -8.33 15.34
C ASN A 45 -5.85 -8.27 15.86
N PRO A 46 -6.06 -8.01 17.16
CA PRO A 46 -7.39 -7.94 17.76
C PRO A 46 -8.31 -6.84 17.14
N ALA A 47 -7.73 -5.84 16.48
CA ALA A 47 -8.50 -4.78 15.81
C ALA A 47 -9.07 -5.21 14.44
N GLY A 48 -8.69 -6.37 13.91
CA GLY A 48 -9.32 -7.00 12.75
C GLY A 48 -9.07 -6.30 11.40
N PHE A 49 -8.00 -5.51 11.25
CA PHE A 49 -7.67 -4.86 9.98
C PHE A 49 -6.33 -5.35 9.41
N ILE A 50 -6.13 -5.20 8.12
CA ILE A 50 -4.92 -5.58 7.39
C ILE A 50 -4.11 -4.35 6.92
N PRO A 51 -2.78 -4.50 6.77
CA PRO A 51 -1.99 -5.68 7.05
C PRO A 51 -1.60 -5.86 8.52
N ALA A 52 -1.28 -7.10 8.87
CA ALA A 52 -0.47 -7.41 10.04
C ALA A 52 0.72 -8.26 9.60
N ILE A 53 1.77 -8.31 10.42
CA ILE A 53 2.86 -9.29 10.28
C ILE A 53 3.10 -10.03 11.58
N GLN A 54 3.65 -11.24 11.45
CA GLN A 54 4.33 -11.97 12.49
C GLN A 54 5.76 -12.29 12.04
N ASP A 55 6.75 -11.85 12.82
CA ASP A 55 8.16 -12.14 12.61
C ASP A 55 8.77 -12.71 13.89
N GLY A 56 8.82 -14.03 13.98
CA GLY A 56 9.14 -14.71 15.24
C GLY A 56 8.13 -14.37 16.33
N ASN A 57 8.58 -13.69 17.38
CA ASN A 57 7.75 -13.23 18.49
C ASN A 57 7.22 -11.79 18.32
N VAL A 58 7.57 -11.12 17.22
CA VAL A 58 7.12 -9.75 16.93
C VAL A 58 5.84 -9.82 16.11
N THR A 59 4.79 -9.14 16.58
CA THR A 59 3.58 -8.86 15.81
C THR A 59 3.44 -7.36 15.61
N MET A 60 3.10 -6.95 14.40
CA MET A 60 2.93 -5.53 14.07
C MET A 60 1.76 -5.34 13.10
N VAL A 61 1.16 -4.17 13.21
CA VAL A 61 0.19 -3.62 12.26
C VAL A 61 0.74 -2.32 11.69
N GLU A 62 -0.03 -1.62 10.85
CA GLU A 62 0.37 -0.40 10.13
C GLU A 62 1.43 -0.64 9.05
N SER A 63 1.00 -0.63 7.80
CA SER A 63 1.86 -1.01 6.67
C SER A 63 3.15 -0.20 6.57
N ILE A 64 3.15 1.09 6.89
CA ILE A 64 4.35 1.93 6.83
C ILE A 64 5.30 1.58 7.96
N ALA A 65 4.80 1.45 9.20
CA ALA A 65 5.62 1.02 10.34
C ALA A 65 6.23 -0.37 10.11
N ILE A 66 5.45 -1.29 9.52
CA ILE A 66 5.93 -2.62 9.12
C ILE A 66 7.07 -2.50 8.10
N MET A 67 6.92 -1.66 7.09
CA MET A 67 7.96 -1.46 6.06
C MET A 67 9.24 -0.89 6.68
N GLU A 68 9.13 0.12 7.54
CA GLU A 68 10.27 0.69 8.26
C GLU A 68 10.96 -0.34 9.17
N TYR A 69 10.19 -1.13 9.91
CA TYR A 69 10.71 -2.24 10.73
C TYR A 69 11.48 -3.25 9.89
N LEU A 70 10.91 -3.71 8.77
CA LEU A 70 11.53 -4.72 7.91
C LEU A 70 12.82 -4.19 7.27
N MET A 71 12.85 -2.94 6.80
CA MET A 71 14.05 -2.32 6.26
C MET A 71 15.15 -2.16 7.32
N GLY A 72 14.80 -1.80 8.54
CA GLY A 72 15.74 -1.71 9.65
C GLY A 72 16.23 -3.08 10.13
N ARG A 73 15.37 -4.08 10.15
CA ARG A 73 15.68 -5.41 10.67
C ARG A 73 16.47 -6.27 9.70
N TYR A 74 16.15 -6.18 8.40
CA TYR A 74 16.71 -7.03 7.34
C TYR A 74 17.60 -6.26 6.35
N GLY A 75 17.85 -4.97 6.62
CA GLY A 75 18.77 -4.15 5.85
C GLY A 75 20.26 -4.44 6.13
N PRO A 76 21.15 -3.60 5.59
CA PRO A 76 20.86 -2.37 4.87
C PRO A 76 20.21 -2.59 3.50
N THR A 77 19.40 -1.63 3.06
CA THR A 77 18.70 -1.68 1.76
C THR A 77 18.68 -0.29 1.10
N PRO A 78 18.83 -0.20 -0.23
CA PRO A 78 18.73 1.08 -0.94
C PRO A 78 17.30 1.65 -0.96
N LEU A 79 16.31 0.91 -0.45
CA LEU A 79 14.91 1.36 -0.37
C LEU A 79 14.68 2.40 0.72
N ALA A 80 15.59 2.52 1.68
CA ALA A 80 15.61 3.55 2.72
C ALA A 80 16.94 4.33 2.61
N PRO A 81 16.93 5.58 2.13
CA PRO A 81 18.11 6.46 2.15
C PRO A 81 18.62 6.68 3.58
N ASP A 82 19.92 6.91 3.72
CA ASP A 82 20.49 7.32 5.01
C ASP A 82 19.91 8.67 5.44
N PRO A 83 19.68 8.92 6.75
CA PRO A 83 19.20 10.21 7.25
C PRO A 83 20.03 11.43 6.86
N HIS A 84 21.29 11.23 6.48
CA HIS A 84 22.18 12.30 6.01
C HIS A 84 22.17 12.48 4.48
N ASP A 85 21.49 11.59 3.73
CA ASP A 85 21.35 11.72 2.27
C ASP A 85 20.42 12.88 1.91
N SER A 86 20.73 13.58 0.82
CA SER A 86 19.91 14.68 0.30
C SER A 86 18.48 14.25 -0.07
N ASP A 87 18.28 12.99 -0.40
CA ASP A 87 16.99 12.40 -0.80
C ASP A 87 16.11 12.03 0.40
N PHE A 88 16.69 11.96 1.62
CA PHE A 88 15.99 11.52 2.82
C PHE A 88 14.73 12.35 3.17
N PRO A 89 14.73 13.70 3.11
CA PRO A 89 13.52 14.46 3.41
C PRO A 89 12.38 14.17 2.45
N ALA A 90 12.66 14.02 1.14
CA ALA A 90 11.66 13.65 0.15
C ALA A 90 11.17 12.22 0.38
N TYR A 91 12.08 11.28 0.65
CA TYR A 91 11.75 9.91 1.01
C TYR A 91 10.75 9.85 2.18
N GLN A 92 11.07 10.49 3.31
CA GLN A 92 10.20 10.52 4.48
C GLN A 92 8.83 11.14 4.16
N GLN A 93 8.84 12.28 3.47
CA GLN A 93 7.59 12.96 3.10
C GLN A 93 6.68 12.04 2.28
N PHE A 94 7.18 11.41 1.22
CA PHE A 94 6.36 10.61 0.32
C PHE A 94 6.04 9.22 0.87
N LEU A 95 6.91 8.63 1.69
CA LEU A 95 6.62 7.40 2.40
C LEU A 95 5.32 7.53 3.24
N HIS A 96 5.24 8.60 4.03
CA HIS A 96 4.08 8.83 4.89
C HIS A 96 2.88 9.45 4.13
N LEU A 97 3.13 10.30 3.12
CA LEU A 97 2.07 10.88 2.29
C LEU A 97 1.25 9.79 1.58
N GLY A 98 1.89 8.71 1.15
CA GLY A 98 1.22 7.60 0.47
C GLY A 98 0.10 7.00 1.30
N GLU A 99 0.31 6.74 2.60
CA GLU A 99 -0.76 6.22 3.48
C GLU A 99 -1.62 7.35 4.04
N ALA A 100 -1.03 8.23 4.87
CA ALA A 100 -1.78 9.21 5.64
C ALA A 100 -2.43 10.29 4.77
N GLY A 101 -1.78 10.63 3.65
CA GLY A 101 -2.24 11.67 2.75
C GLY A 101 -3.19 11.16 1.67
N LEU A 102 -2.78 10.14 0.96
CA LEU A 102 -3.46 9.67 -0.24
C LEU A 102 -4.38 8.48 0.02
N ALA A 103 -3.84 7.36 0.53
CA ALA A 103 -4.64 6.15 0.71
C ALA A 103 -5.76 6.33 1.72
N ALA A 104 -5.52 7.03 2.83
CA ALA A 104 -6.54 7.31 3.83
C ALA A 104 -7.70 8.16 3.26
N SER A 105 -7.39 9.21 2.49
CA SER A 105 -8.44 10.05 1.90
C SER A 105 -9.20 9.33 0.78
N ILE A 106 -8.51 8.68 -0.16
CA ILE A 106 -9.19 7.98 -1.25
C ILE A 106 -10.02 6.78 -0.76
N PHE A 107 -9.68 6.19 0.38
CA PHE A 107 -10.45 5.09 0.96
C PHE A 107 -11.91 5.46 1.23
N PHE A 108 -12.19 6.66 1.73
CA PHE A 108 -13.57 7.12 1.94
C PHE A 108 -14.34 7.25 0.62
N VAL A 109 -13.68 7.69 -0.45
CA VAL A 109 -14.27 7.73 -1.80
C VAL A 109 -14.58 6.31 -2.30
N VAL A 110 -13.64 5.37 -2.08
CA VAL A 110 -13.81 3.95 -2.45
C VAL A 110 -15.00 3.33 -1.71
N VAL A 111 -15.10 3.55 -0.41
CA VAL A 111 -16.21 3.04 0.41
C VAL A 111 -17.55 3.62 -0.07
N ALA A 112 -17.63 4.93 -0.23
CA ALA A 112 -18.85 5.58 -0.69
C ALA A 112 -19.26 5.08 -2.09
N ARG A 113 -18.31 4.96 -3.02
CA ARG A 113 -18.57 4.56 -4.40
C ARG A 113 -19.04 3.10 -4.54
N ASN A 114 -18.46 2.17 -3.77
CA ASN A 114 -18.63 0.74 -4.00
C ASN A 114 -19.56 0.05 -2.99
N PHE A 115 -19.77 0.63 -1.81
CA PHE A 115 -20.53 -0.01 -0.73
C PHE A 115 -21.73 0.81 -0.23
N ALA A 116 -21.75 2.13 -0.44
CA ALA A 116 -22.86 2.96 0.00
C ALA A 116 -24.07 2.84 -0.95
N PRO A 117 -25.30 3.06 -0.46
CA PRO A 117 -26.48 3.27 -1.29
C PRO A 117 -26.24 4.38 -2.32
N GLU A 118 -26.93 4.32 -3.46
CA GLU A 118 -26.72 5.28 -4.55
C GLU A 118 -26.87 6.74 -4.12
N SER A 119 -27.85 7.04 -3.26
CA SER A 119 -28.08 8.38 -2.69
C SER A 119 -26.91 8.91 -1.85
N GLU A 120 -26.03 8.04 -1.33
CA GLU A 120 -24.93 8.38 -0.43
C GLU A 120 -23.54 8.34 -1.14
N ARG A 121 -23.47 7.91 -2.39
CA ARG A 121 -22.19 7.77 -3.12
C ARG A 121 -21.45 9.09 -3.31
N HIS A 122 -22.18 10.20 -3.30
CA HIS A 122 -21.65 11.55 -3.44
C HIS A 122 -21.96 12.43 -2.23
N ASN A 123 -22.04 11.82 -1.04
CA ASN A 123 -22.24 12.57 0.19
C ASN A 123 -21.09 13.56 0.45
N TRP A 124 -21.32 14.52 1.34
CA TRP A 124 -20.37 15.58 1.65
C TRP A 124 -18.97 15.04 2.01
N SER A 125 -18.90 13.97 2.84
CA SER A 125 -17.63 13.40 3.28
C SER A 125 -16.82 12.80 2.13
N ALA A 126 -17.48 12.09 1.20
CA ALA A 126 -16.82 11.54 0.02
C ALA A 126 -16.29 12.64 -0.91
N VAL A 127 -17.07 13.72 -1.08
CA VAL A 127 -16.63 14.88 -1.88
C VAL A 127 -15.42 15.56 -1.24
N GLN A 128 -15.45 15.82 0.09
CA GLN A 128 -14.30 16.40 0.79
C GLN A 128 -13.07 15.50 0.75
N ALA A 129 -13.24 14.19 0.97
CA ALA A 129 -12.14 13.22 0.88
C ALA A 129 -11.49 13.23 -0.51
N ARG A 130 -12.29 13.34 -1.57
CA ARG A 130 -11.79 13.46 -2.94
C ARG A 130 -10.99 14.76 -3.15
N GLN A 131 -11.47 15.89 -2.66
CA GLN A 131 -10.75 17.17 -2.74
C GLN A 131 -9.41 17.12 -1.99
N VAL A 132 -9.39 16.50 -0.81
CA VAL A 132 -8.16 16.28 -0.04
C VAL A 132 -7.18 15.42 -0.82
N PHE A 133 -7.64 14.32 -1.42
CA PHE A 133 -6.81 13.45 -2.26
C PHE A 133 -6.22 14.24 -3.45
N ASP A 134 -7.05 14.96 -4.21
CA ASP A 134 -6.63 15.70 -5.41
C ASP A 134 -5.60 16.79 -5.06
N SER A 135 -5.80 17.50 -3.94
CA SER A 135 -4.84 18.51 -3.45
C SER A 135 -3.48 17.88 -3.14
N ARG A 136 -3.47 16.73 -2.46
CA ARG A 136 -2.23 16.02 -2.08
C ARG A 136 -1.57 15.32 -3.25
N LEU A 137 -2.34 14.84 -4.23
CA LEU A 137 -1.83 14.30 -5.49
C LEU A 137 -0.98 15.36 -6.23
N GLY A 138 -1.34 16.64 -6.15
CA GLY A 138 -0.54 17.73 -6.70
C GLY A 138 0.91 17.80 -6.18
N LEU A 139 1.21 17.26 -4.98
CA LEU A 139 2.59 17.13 -4.49
C LEU A 139 3.34 16.05 -5.28
N VAL A 140 2.68 14.91 -5.52
CA VAL A 140 3.23 13.79 -6.29
C VAL A 140 3.51 14.24 -7.73
N THR A 141 2.54 14.86 -8.40
CA THR A 141 2.67 15.37 -9.77
C THR A 141 3.87 16.32 -9.90
N ARG A 142 4.00 17.27 -8.95
CA ARG A 142 5.13 18.22 -8.97
C ARG A 142 6.48 17.54 -8.75
N GLN A 143 6.54 16.49 -7.94
CA GLN A 143 7.77 15.73 -7.73
C GLN A 143 8.14 14.94 -8.98
N LEU A 144 7.18 14.25 -9.58
CA LEU A 144 7.39 13.46 -10.80
C LEU A 144 7.77 14.32 -12.03
N ALA A 145 7.43 15.61 -12.05
CA ALA A 145 7.92 16.54 -13.04
C ALA A 145 9.42 16.89 -12.91
N ARG A 146 10.06 16.52 -11.78
CA ARG A 146 11.46 16.86 -11.47
C ARG A 146 12.39 15.67 -11.41
N SER A 147 11.85 14.49 -11.14
CA SER A 147 12.62 13.27 -10.93
C SER A 147 11.81 12.03 -11.28
N PRO A 148 12.48 10.93 -11.68
CA PRO A 148 11.81 9.69 -12.07
C PRO A 148 11.11 8.98 -10.92
N TYR A 149 11.54 9.19 -9.67
CA TYR A 149 10.98 8.59 -8.46
C TYR A 149 10.72 9.67 -7.39
N LEU A 150 9.98 9.28 -6.36
CA LEU A 150 9.48 10.24 -5.38
C LEU A 150 10.55 10.78 -4.43
N ALA A 151 11.60 10.01 -4.16
CA ALA A 151 12.75 10.48 -3.39
C ALA A 151 13.88 11.08 -4.26
N GLY A 152 13.77 11.02 -5.59
CA GLY A 152 14.80 11.51 -6.51
C GLY A 152 15.08 10.53 -7.65
N GLU A 153 16.34 10.20 -7.89
CA GLU A 153 16.77 9.36 -9.02
C GLU A 153 16.61 7.86 -8.77
N ARG A 154 16.40 7.44 -7.52
CA ARG A 154 16.36 6.03 -7.13
C ARG A 154 14.98 5.65 -6.61
N PHE A 155 14.56 4.42 -6.94
CA PHE A 155 13.37 3.80 -6.37
C PHE A 155 13.58 3.53 -4.87
N THR A 156 12.57 3.88 -4.04
CA THR A 156 12.60 3.72 -2.59
C THR A 156 11.25 3.19 -2.08
N ALA A 157 11.15 2.90 -0.79
CA ALA A 157 9.88 2.50 -0.17
C ALA A 157 8.79 3.61 -0.23
N ALA A 158 9.17 4.87 -0.46
CA ALA A 158 8.21 5.95 -0.73
C ALA A 158 7.40 5.69 -2.00
N ASP A 159 8.05 5.13 -3.03
CA ASP A 159 7.38 4.75 -4.28
C ASP A 159 6.38 3.61 -4.06
N ILE A 160 6.71 2.64 -3.21
CA ILE A 160 5.78 1.55 -2.83
C ILE A 160 4.52 2.14 -2.19
N SER A 161 4.70 3.05 -1.22
CA SER A 161 3.61 3.65 -0.47
C SER A 161 2.67 4.46 -1.36
N VAL A 162 3.21 5.35 -2.20
CA VAL A 162 2.41 6.22 -3.08
C VAL A 162 1.79 5.43 -4.22
N THR A 163 2.51 4.49 -4.83
CA THR A 163 1.97 3.65 -5.92
C THR A 163 0.71 2.92 -5.48
N TYR A 164 0.72 2.33 -4.28
CA TYR A 164 -0.47 1.67 -3.73
C TYR A 164 -1.69 2.61 -3.69
N ALA A 165 -1.49 3.84 -3.24
CA ALA A 165 -2.58 4.82 -3.15
C ALA A 165 -3.10 5.24 -4.54
N LEU A 166 -2.21 5.45 -5.52
CA LEU A 166 -2.57 5.77 -6.90
C LEU A 166 -3.35 4.62 -7.56
N GLU A 167 -2.93 3.38 -7.32
CA GLU A 167 -3.63 2.21 -7.85
C GLU A 167 -5.00 1.99 -7.19
N LEU A 168 -5.11 2.21 -5.89
CA LEU A 168 -6.40 2.18 -5.19
C LEU A 168 -7.35 3.24 -5.77
N ALA A 169 -6.84 4.45 -6.00
CA ALA A 169 -7.59 5.54 -6.61
C ALA A 169 -8.07 5.20 -8.02
N GLN A 170 -7.20 4.62 -8.83
CA GLN A 170 -7.52 4.23 -10.21
C GLN A 170 -8.52 3.07 -10.27
N ARG A 171 -8.27 1.99 -9.53
CA ARG A 171 -9.04 0.74 -9.63
C ARG A 171 -10.42 0.83 -8.96
N ALA A 172 -10.51 1.52 -7.83
CA ALA A 172 -11.71 1.53 -7.01
C ALA A 172 -12.28 2.93 -6.72
N GLY A 173 -11.44 3.97 -6.74
CA GLY A 173 -11.84 5.35 -6.48
C GLY A 173 -12.40 6.10 -7.70
N GLY A 174 -12.29 5.52 -8.90
CA GLY A 174 -12.73 6.17 -10.16
C GLY A 174 -11.91 7.40 -10.52
N VAL A 175 -10.62 7.43 -10.15
CA VAL A 175 -9.68 8.51 -10.46
C VAL A 175 -8.83 8.12 -11.65
N SER A 176 -8.85 8.95 -12.70
CA SER A 176 -7.94 8.77 -13.83
C SER A 176 -6.60 9.46 -13.53
N PRO A 177 -5.46 8.75 -13.63
CA PRO A 177 -4.15 9.36 -13.42
C PRO A 177 -3.83 10.37 -14.55
N GLY A 178 -3.12 11.44 -14.20
CA GLY A 178 -2.54 12.38 -15.16
C GLY A 178 -1.40 11.75 -15.99
N GLU A 179 -0.79 12.51 -16.87
CA GLU A 179 0.29 12.00 -17.74
C GLU A 179 1.51 11.58 -16.92
N ALA A 180 1.97 12.43 -16.01
CA ALA A 180 3.11 12.15 -15.14
C ALA A 180 2.90 10.89 -14.29
N GLU A 181 1.72 10.74 -13.71
CA GLU A 181 1.37 9.54 -12.93
C GLU A 181 1.28 8.29 -13.81
N ARG A 182 0.78 8.39 -15.05
CA ARG A 182 0.74 7.23 -15.98
C ARG A 182 2.13 6.75 -16.35
N GLU A 183 3.04 7.66 -16.70
CA GLU A 183 4.44 7.33 -17.02
C GLU A 183 5.17 6.71 -15.81
N TYR A 184 4.97 7.31 -14.65
CA TYR A 184 5.50 6.79 -13.39
C TYR A 184 4.97 5.38 -13.09
N LEU A 185 3.65 5.16 -13.13
CA LEU A 185 3.04 3.87 -12.89
C LEU A 185 3.48 2.82 -13.93
N ALA A 186 3.71 3.19 -15.19
CA ALA A 186 4.25 2.29 -16.19
C ALA A 186 5.67 1.83 -15.82
N ARG A 187 6.54 2.75 -15.38
CA ARG A 187 7.90 2.45 -14.90
C ARG A 187 7.88 1.53 -13.68
N ILE A 188 6.99 1.80 -12.72
CA ILE A 188 6.84 0.99 -11.51
C ILE A 188 6.37 -0.43 -11.83
N ARG A 189 5.33 -0.56 -12.66
CA ARG A 189 4.73 -1.87 -13.02
C ARG A 189 5.67 -2.76 -13.83
N ALA A 190 6.67 -2.18 -14.48
CA ALA A 190 7.72 -2.93 -15.18
C ALA A 190 8.75 -3.59 -14.24
N ARG A 191 8.74 -3.28 -12.93
CA ARG A 191 9.67 -3.87 -11.96
C ARG A 191 9.31 -5.33 -11.70
N ALA A 192 10.30 -6.21 -11.78
CA ALA A 192 10.09 -7.64 -11.57
C ALA A 192 9.52 -7.97 -10.17
N ALA A 193 9.98 -7.26 -9.13
CA ALA A 193 9.48 -7.45 -7.77
C ALA A 193 8.02 -7.00 -7.60
N TYR A 194 7.59 -5.91 -8.28
CA TYR A 194 6.19 -5.51 -8.35
C TYR A 194 5.32 -6.62 -8.96
N GLN A 195 5.76 -7.19 -10.08
CA GLN A 195 5.03 -8.25 -10.78
C GLN A 195 4.91 -9.51 -9.91
N ARG A 196 6.01 -9.96 -9.27
CA ARG A 196 5.96 -11.10 -8.33
C ARG A 196 5.01 -10.87 -7.17
N ALA A 197 5.04 -9.66 -6.58
CA ALA A 197 4.13 -9.30 -5.49
C ALA A 197 2.65 -9.32 -5.94
N MET A 198 2.37 -8.82 -7.13
CA MET A 198 1.02 -8.86 -7.72
C MET A 198 0.54 -10.29 -7.94
N ASP A 199 1.37 -11.13 -8.54
CA ASP A 199 1.05 -12.55 -8.80
C ASP A 199 0.79 -13.30 -7.49
N THR A 200 1.64 -13.07 -6.48
CA THR A 200 1.48 -13.69 -5.15
C THR A 200 0.17 -13.27 -4.48
N CYS A 201 -0.18 -11.98 -4.50
CA CYS A 201 -1.41 -11.49 -3.89
C CYS A 201 -2.66 -11.96 -4.65
N GLN A 202 -2.61 -12.03 -5.98
CA GLN A 202 -3.73 -12.54 -6.79
C GLN A 202 -3.94 -14.04 -6.61
N ALA A 203 -2.87 -14.83 -6.61
CA ALA A 203 -2.94 -16.27 -6.38
C ALA A 203 -3.51 -16.60 -4.99
N THR A 204 -3.08 -15.86 -3.97
CA THR A 204 -3.56 -16.04 -2.59
C THR A 204 -5.06 -15.72 -2.47
N LYS A 205 -5.53 -14.64 -3.10
CA LYS A 205 -6.94 -14.27 -3.15
C LYS A 205 -7.78 -15.34 -3.85
N ALA A 206 -7.29 -15.88 -4.97
CA ALA A 206 -8.00 -16.92 -5.74
C ALA A 206 -8.12 -18.23 -4.94
N LEU A 207 -7.15 -18.58 -4.11
CA LEU A 207 -7.20 -19.75 -3.24
C LEU A 207 -8.22 -19.56 -2.11
N ALA A 208 -8.25 -18.38 -1.48
CA ALA A 208 -9.20 -18.06 -0.41
C ALA A 208 -10.65 -18.14 -0.91
N SER A 209 -10.96 -17.63 -2.12
CA SER A 209 -12.30 -17.69 -2.69
C SER A 209 -12.76 -19.11 -3.03
N LYS A 210 -11.85 -20.05 -3.33
CA LYS A 210 -12.17 -21.46 -3.58
C LYS A 210 -12.42 -22.27 -2.29
N SER A 211 -11.84 -21.83 -1.17
CA SER A 211 -12.02 -22.52 0.12
C SER A 211 -13.33 -22.10 0.82
N ALA A 212 -13.94 -20.99 0.40
CA ALA A 212 -15.17 -20.45 0.95
C ALA A 212 -16.44 -20.87 0.17
N ALA A 213 -16.28 -21.58 -0.95
CA ALA A 213 -17.33 -22.12 -1.81
C ALA A 213 -17.51 -23.62 -1.59
#